data_5c774b993ddfd80ee44d25f0199127e8
#
_entry.id   5c774b993ddfd80ee44d25f0199127e8
#
_cell.length_a   1.000
_cell.length_b   1.000
_cell.length_c   1.000
_cell.angle_alpha   90.00
_cell.angle_beta   90.00
_cell.angle_gamma   90.00
#
_symmetry.space_group_name_H-M   'P 1'
#
loop_
_entity.id
_entity.type
_entity.pdbx_description
1 polymer ?
#
loop_
_entity_poly.entity_id
_entity_poly.type
_entity_poly.pdbx_seq_one_letter_code
_entity_poly.pdbx_strand_id
1 'polypeptide(L)'
;MKKIKLLTTVLIVASIALGIIGCNNPSGPSGSGNGGNSGEQTGGETQGAIVPEGFVLVEGTTINGTESWTPSSEVFVSGRSLTIPDLIVSDHEVTRGEYEAVMGSDPSTASANDKDGNELEGDDVLNNPVNYVSWYDALVYCNKLSMQENLTPCYSIDGSTDPDDWGEVPTSSNTTWNAATCDFEANGYRLPTEAEWEWLARGGENYTYAGSDNVDDVAWYTSNTNDKGTREVKTKAPNGYGLYDMSGNVYEWCWDLYDSISDSSAADGAASGSNRVFRGGSWFYLDFSCLVAIRFYYDPNLRSSSYGFRVVRPSSK
;
A
#
# COMPACT_ATOMS: atom_id res chain seq x y z
N MET A 1 39.07 23.98 6.99
CA MET A 1 39.13 22.99 5.91
C MET A 1 37.69 22.49 5.70
N LYS A 2 37.03 22.90 4.63
CA LYS A 2 35.64 22.51 4.32
C LYS A 2 35.65 21.09 3.79
N LYS A 3 35.00 20.16 4.50
CA LYS A 3 34.74 18.82 3.99
C LYS A 3 33.60 18.92 2.96
N ILE A 4 33.90 18.59 1.71
CA ILE A 4 32.94 18.42 0.63
C ILE A 4 32.27 17.10 0.92
N LYS A 5 30.96 17.14 1.29
CA LYS A 5 30.11 15.93 1.33
C LYS A 5 29.79 15.54 -0.12
N LEU A 6 30.22 14.36 -0.50
CA LEU A 6 29.87 13.74 -1.76
C LEU A 6 28.42 13.23 -1.60
N LEU A 7 27.50 13.88 -2.28
CA LEU A 7 26.12 13.42 -2.39
C LEU A 7 26.14 12.17 -3.28
N THR A 8 25.93 11.01 -2.69
CA THR A 8 25.71 9.79 -3.47
C THR A 8 24.25 9.76 -3.88
N THR A 9 23.97 10.26 -5.08
CA THR A 9 22.68 10.11 -5.73
C THR A 9 22.47 8.62 -6.00
N VAL A 10 21.57 7.98 -5.29
CA VAL A 10 21.11 6.62 -5.62
C VAL A 10 20.24 6.76 -6.86
N LEU A 11 20.86 6.60 -8.02
CA LEU A 11 20.15 6.42 -9.28
C LEU A 11 19.67 4.98 -9.29
N ILE A 12 18.36 4.76 -9.12
CA ILE A 12 17.74 3.47 -9.47
C ILE A 12 17.71 3.39 -10.99
N VAL A 13 18.78 2.85 -11.57
CA VAL A 13 18.83 2.53 -12.99
C VAL A 13 18.23 1.14 -13.13
N ALA A 14 17.04 1.07 -13.71
CA ALA A 14 16.47 -0.19 -14.20
C ALA A 14 17.39 -0.75 -15.29
N SER A 15 18.26 -1.66 -14.93
CA SER A 15 19.11 -2.38 -15.87
C SER A 15 18.30 -3.52 -16.51
N ILE A 16 17.83 -3.30 -17.74
CA ILE A 16 17.30 -4.36 -18.59
C ILE A 16 18.48 -5.25 -18.99
N ALA A 17 18.69 -6.36 -18.29
CA ALA A 17 19.61 -7.40 -18.70
C ALA A 17 18.89 -8.42 -19.58
N LEU A 18 19.03 -8.28 -20.90
CA LEU A 18 18.69 -9.36 -21.84
C LEU A 18 19.71 -10.50 -21.66
N GLY A 19 19.35 -11.50 -20.89
CA GLY A 19 20.08 -12.75 -20.77
C GLY A 19 19.61 -13.76 -21.80
N ILE A 20 20.31 -13.87 -22.94
CA ILE A 20 20.12 -14.99 -23.87
C ILE A 20 20.87 -16.19 -23.27
N ILE A 21 20.14 -17.15 -22.72
CA ILE A 21 20.71 -18.45 -22.34
C ILE A 21 20.37 -19.43 -23.45
N GLY A 22 21.36 -19.72 -24.28
CA GLY A 22 21.33 -20.83 -25.22
C GLY A 22 21.62 -22.13 -24.49
N CYS A 23 20.66 -23.03 -24.45
CA CYS A 23 20.88 -24.41 -24.01
C CYS A 23 21.25 -25.28 -25.20
N ASN A 24 22.50 -25.75 -25.23
CA ASN A 24 22.94 -26.87 -26.10
C ASN A 24 22.48 -28.17 -25.46
N ASN A 25 21.80 -29.00 -26.23
CA ASN A 25 21.46 -30.37 -25.87
C ASN A 25 22.17 -31.34 -26.83
N PRO A 26 22.85 -32.39 -26.38
CA PRO A 26 23.42 -33.41 -27.24
C PRO A 26 22.43 -34.52 -27.58
N SER A 27 22.57 -34.96 -28.80
CA SER A 27 21.85 -35.89 -29.64
C SER A 27 21.70 -37.35 -29.18
N GLY A 28 20.57 -37.96 -29.60
CA GLY A 28 20.46 -39.26 -30.23
C GLY A 28 19.39 -40.22 -29.69
N PRO A 29 18.97 -41.28 -30.39
CA PRO A 29 18.51 -41.26 -31.78
C PRO A 29 17.09 -41.87 -32.03
N SER A 30 16.53 -41.50 -33.17
CA SER A 30 15.57 -42.18 -34.06
C SER A 30 14.40 -43.04 -33.53
N GLY A 31 13.19 -42.65 -33.99
CA GLY A 31 12.00 -43.49 -34.13
C GLY A 31 10.92 -42.81 -34.99
N SER A 32 10.66 -43.41 -36.13
CA SER A 32 9.77 -43.01 -37.22
C SER A 32 8.30 -43.03 -36.87
N GLY A 33 7.48 -42.10 -37.41
CA GLY A 33 6.01 -42.22 -37.42
C GLY A 33 5.26 -40.92 -37.80
N ASN A 34 4.98 -40.77 -38.99
CA ASN A 34 4.04 -40.08 -39.87
C ASN A 34 2.80 -39.39 -39.25
N GLY A 35 2.49 -38.18 -39.76
CA GLY A 35 1.11 -37.73 -39.98
C GLY A 35 0.69 -36.39 -39.41
N GLY A 36 0.88 -35.32 -40.13
CA GLY A 36 0.04 -34.18 -40.46
C GLY A 36 -0.83 -33.48 -39.38
N ASN A 37 -0.60 -32.27 -39.08
CA ASN A 37 -1.40 -31.10 -39.46
C ASN A 37 -0.82 -29.82 -38.85
N SER A 38 -0.56 -28.85 -39.66
CA SER A 38 -0.08 -27.53 -39.32
C SER A 38 -1.24 -26.72 -38.70
N GLY A 39 -1.12 -26.46 -37.41
CA GLY A 39 -1.87 -25.42 -36.70
C GLY A 39 -0.85 -24.55 -35.99
N GLU A 40 -0.51 -23.40 -36.58
CA GLU A 40 0.22 -22.33 -35.88
C GLU A 40 -0.63 -21.83 -34.70
N GLN A 41 -0.35 -22.33 -33.52
CA GLN A 41 -0.75 -21.65 -32.29
C GLN A 41 0.31 -20.57 -32.03
N THR A 42 -0.03 -19.33 -32.40
CA THR A 42 0.61 -18.15 -31.82
C THR A 42 0.27 -18.12 -30.35
N GLY A 43 1.08 -18.74 -29.54
CA GLY A 43 1.08 -18.58 -28.09
C GLY A 43 1.55 -17.15 -27.79
N GLY A 44 0.63 -16.24 -27.58
CA GLY A 44 0.95 -14.97 -26.91
C GLY A 44 1.43 -15.32 -25.51
N GLU A 45 2.72 -15.18 -25.25
CA GLU A 45 3.24 -15.13 -23.88
C GLU A 45 2.60 -13.91 -23.21
N THR A 46 1.68 -14.14 -22.31
CA THR A 46 1.24 -13.11 -21.35
C THR A 46 2.48 -12.79 -20.52
N GLN A 47 3.12 -11.65 -20.80
CA GLN A 47 4.13 -11.11 -19.91
C GLN A 47 3.46 -10.92 -18.54
N GLY A 48 3.92 -11.68 -17.55
CA GLY A 48 3.49 -11.50 -16.15
C GLY A 48 3.76 -10.05 -15.72
N ALA A 49 2.89 -9.52 -14.88
CA ALA A 49 3.04 -8.17 -14.34
C ALA A 49 4.43 -8.01 -13.71
N ILE A 50 5.14 -6.93 -14.08
CA ILE A 50 6.42 -6.59 -13.45
C ILE A 50 6.10 -6.02 -12.07
N VAL A 51 6.50 -6.75 -11.03
CA VAL A 51 6.35 -6.34 -9.64
C VAL A 51 7.64 -5.66 -9.20
N PRO A 52 7.60 -4.37 -8.77
CA PRO A 52 8.78 -3.67 -8.27
C PRO A 52 9.33 -4.30 -6.98
N GLU A 53 10.59 -4.03 -6.65
CA GLU A 53 11.15 -4.36 -5.34
C GLU A 53 10.36 -3.64 -4.22
N GLY A 54 10.11 -4.31 -3.09
CA GLY A 54 9.29 -3.78 -2.01
C GLY A 54 7.77 -3.87 -2.26
N PHE A 55 7.36 -4.56 -3.35
CA PHE A 55 5.95 -4.78 -3.68
C PHE A 55 5.64 -6.25 -3.83
N VAL A 56 4.37 -6.59 -3.67
CA VAL A 56 3.82 -7.93 -3.94
C VAL A 56 2.63 -7.82 -4.88
N LEU A 57 2.44 -8.84 -5.72
CA LEU A 57 1.22 -9.02 -6.49
C LEU A 57 0.22 -9.79 -5.64
N VAL A 58 -0.93 -9.19 -5.38
CA VAL A 58 -2.06 -9.85 -4.72
C VAL A 58 -3.17 -10.03 -5.73
N GLU A 59 -3.53 -11.29 -5.98
CA GLU A 59 -4.63 -11.63 -6.87
C GLU A 59 -5.95 -11.14 -6.28
N GLY A 60 -6.76 -10.52 -7.13
CA GLY A 60 -8.08 -10.05 -6.79
C GLY A 60 -9.11 -11.19 -6.69
N THR A 61 -10.27 -10.86 -6.18
CA THR A 61 -11.39 -11.80 -6.05
C THR A 61 -12.71 -11.08 -5.94
N THR A 62 -13.82 -11.84 -6.04
CA THR A 62 -15.14 -11.34 -5.69
C THR A 62 -15.54 -11.88 -4.32
N ILE A 63 -15.78 -10.97 -3.38
CA ILE A 63 -16.22 -11.25 -2.01
C ILE A 63 -17.72 -11.03 -1.94
N ASN A 64 -18.47 -12.02 -1.45
CA ASN A 64 -19.94 -12.02 -1.43
C ASN A 64 -20.54 -11.89 -0.01
N GLY A 65 -19.71 -11.62 1.00
CA GLY A 65 -20.16 -11.53 2.38
C GLY A 65 -20.56 -12.88 2.99
N THR A 66 -20.04 -13.98 2.45
CA THR A 66 -20.29 -15.36 2.93
C THR A 66 -19.02 -16.07 3.39
N GLU A 67 -17.88 -15.44 3.29
CA GLU A 67 -16.58 -15.93 3.74
C GLU A 67 -16.60 -16.12 5.28
N SER A 68 -15.80 -17.05 5.80
CA SER A 68 -15.83 -17.44 7.22
C SER A 68 -15.53 -16.27 8.18
N TRP A 69 -14.80 -15.27 7.74
CA TRP A 69 -14.45 -14.08 8.50
C TRP A 69 -15.44 -12.89 8.32
N THR A 70 -16.39 -12.98 7.37
CA THR A 70 -17.39 -11.93 7.12
C THR A 70 -18.13 -11.46 8.38
N PRO A 71 -18.52 -12.34 9.32
CA PRO A 71 -19.20 -11.88 10.54
C PRO A 71 -18.40 -10.91 11.41
N SER A 72 -17.07 -10.87 11.28
CA SER A 72 -16.20 -9.94 12.00
C SER A 72 -15.89 -8.68 11.19
N SER A 73 -16.25 -8.62 9.91
CA SER A 73 -16.02 -7.47 9.03
C SER A 73 -17.15 -6.45 9.15
N GLU A 74 -16.77 -5.17 9.18
CA GLU A 74 -17.72 -4.06 9.01
C GLU A 74 -17.77 -3.54 7.56
N VAL A 75 -16.94 -4.10 6.67
CA VAL A 75 -16.84 -3.72 5.24
C VAL A 75 -17.50 -4.77 4.35
N PHE A 76 -17.20 -6.04 4.58
CA PHE A 76 -17.74 -7.17 3.82
C PHE A 76 -18.99 -7.73 4.51
N VAL A 77 -20.03 -6.91 4.54
CA VAL A 77 -21.30 -7.28 5.19
C VAL A 77 -22.09 -8.26 4.33
N SER A 78 -22.94 -9.08 4.99
CA SER A 78 -23.79 -10.07 4.32
C SER A 78 -24.67 -9.40 3.26
N GLY A 79 -24.69 -9.97 2.05
CA GLY A 79 -25.44 -9.46 0.90
C GLY A 79 -24.69 -8.45 0.03
N ARG A 80 -23.57 -7.89 0.51
CA ARG A 80 -22.70 -7.03 -0.29
C ARG A 80 -21.75 -7.87 -1.13
N SER A 81 -21.75 -7.64 -2.44
CA SER A 81 -20.80 -8.27 -3.37
C SER A 81 -19.82 -7.22 -3.88
N LEU A 82 -18.53 -7.47 -3.65
CA LEU A 82 -17.44 -6.57 -4.06
C LEU A 82 -16.41 -7.34 -4.85
N THR A 83 -15.97 -6.77 -5.97
CA THR A 83 -14.82 -7.27 -6.72
C THR A 83 -13.59 -6.44 -6.36
N ILE A 84 -12.58 -7.10 -5.81
CA ILE A 84 -11.26 -6.55 -5.58
C ILE A 84 -10.42 -6.89 -6.82
N PRO A 85 -9.78 -5.93 -7.49
CA PRO A 85 -8.93 -6.19 -8.64
C PRO A 85 -7.60 -6.83 -8.23
N ASP A 86 -6.84 -7.34 -9.19
CA ASP A 86 -5.45 -7.70 -8.98
C ASP A 86 -4.64 -6.44 -8.68
N LEU A 87 -3.89 -6.43 -7.59
CA LEU A 87 -3.15 -5.27 -7.10
C LEU A 87 -1.66 -5.57 -6.96
N ILE A 88 -0.83 -4.62 -7.36
CA ILE A 88 0.55 -4.52 -6.92
C ILE A 88 0.55 -3.60 -5.70
N VAL A 89 0.99 -4.13 -4.57
CA VAL A 89 0.84 -3.53 -3.23
C VAL A 89 2.22 -3.36 -2.62
N SER A 90 2.50 -2.19 -2.04
CA SER A 90 3.69 -2.03 -1.18
C SER A 90 3.63 -3.06 -0.05
N ASP A 91 4.67 -3.87 0.12
CA ASP A 91 4.69 -4.92 1.12
C ASP A 91 4.81 -4.36 2.56
N HIS A 92 5.03 -3.05 2.70
CA HIS A 92 5.15 -2.30 3.95
C HIS A 92 4.51 -0.91 3.83
N GLU A 93 4.39 -0.20 4.95
CA GLU A 93 4.01 1.22 5.02
C GLU A 93 5.06 2.07 4.29
N VAL A 94 4.67 3.16 3.61
CA VAL A 94 5.65 4.08 2.99
C VAL A 94 6.62 4.55 4.05
N THR A 95 7.90 4.35 3.79
CA THR A 95 8.98 4.72 4.73
C THR A 95 9.35 6.20 4.64
N ARG A 96 10.06 6.73 5.64
CA ARG A 96 10.59 8.09 5.64
C ARG A 96 11.51 8.32 4.44
N GLY A 97 12.36 7.32 4.12
CA GLY A 97 13.28 7.40 2.99
C GLY A 97 12.56 7.47 1.65
N GLU A 98 11.54 6.63 1.44
CA GLU A 98 10.72 6.67 0.24
C GLU A 98 9.93 7.97 0.11
N TYR A 99 9.36 8.45 1.21
CA TYR A 99 8.62 9.69 1.21
C TYR A 99 9.53 10.89 0.89
N GLU A 100 10.70 10.97 1.53
CA GLU A 100 11.68 12.03 1.28
C GLU A 100 12.20 12.01 -0.16
N ALA A 101 12.42 10.83 -0.75
CA ALA A 101 12.87 10.68 -2.13
C ALA A 101 11.86 11.24 -3.15
N VAL A 102 10.56 11.18 -2.86
CA VAL A 102 9.48 11.67 -3.73
C VAL A 102 9.12 13.13 -3.42
N MET A 103 9.04 13.48 -2.12
CA MET A 103 8.51 14.77 -1.67
C MET A 103 9.60 15.80 -1.34
N GLY A 104 10.86 15.35 -1.23
CA GLY A 104 12.02 16.23 -0.96
C GLY A 104 12.26 16.53 0.52
N SER A 105 11.42 16.04 1.43
CA SER A 105 11.60 16.19 2.88
C SER A 105 10.80 15.16 3.66
N ASP A 106 11.26 14.80 4.87
CA ASP A 106 10.54 13.95 5.83
C ASP A 106 9.79 14.83 6.85
N PRO A 107 8.44 14.75 6.93
CA PRO A 107 7.64 15.50 7.89
C PRO A 107 7.52 14.82 9.26
N SER A 108 8.04 13.62 9.43
CA SER A 108 7.77 12.74 10.57
C SER A 108 8.16 13.36 11.91
N THR A 109 7.31 13.15 12.92
CA THR A 109 7.47 13.72 14.27
C THR A 109 7.56 12.67 15.37
N ALA A 110 7.18 11.40 15.09
CA ALA A 110 7.43 10.30 16.02
C ALA A 110 8.92 9.99 16.09
N SER A 111 9.43 9.60 17.26
CA SER A 111 10.76 9.00 17.34
C SER A 111 10.83 7.74 16.50
N ALA A 112 11.92 7.56 15.78
CA ALA A 112 12.23 6.35 15.04
C ALA A 112 13.03 5.41 15.94
N ASN A 113 12.67 4.13 15.94
CA ASN A 113 13.34 3.14 16.78
C ASN A 113 13.59 1.86 15.97
N ASP A 114 14.66 1.13 16.33
CA ASP A 114 14.88 -0.22 15.83
C ASP A 114 13.88 -1.23 16.45
N LYS A 115 13.92 -2.48 16.03
CA LYS A 115 13.05 -3.54 16.56
C LYS A 115 13.21 -3.79 18.07
N ASP A 116 14.36 -3.44 18.66
CA ASP A 116 14.66 -3.62 20.08
C ASP A 116 14.28 -2.38 20.92
N GLY A 117 13.79 -1.29 20.27
CA GLY A 117 13.34 -0.05 20.88
C GLY A 117 14.47 0.93 21.22
N ASN A 118 15.61 0.80 20.53
CA ASN A 118 16.65 1.82 20.58
C ASN A 118 16.33 2.93 19.60
N GLU A 119 16.46 4.19 20.05
CA GLU A 119 16.20 5.34 19.20
C GLU A 119 17.25 5.45 18.09
N LEU A 120 16.78 5.70 16.88
CA LEU A 120 17.58 5.85 15.67
C LEU A 120 17.76 7.32 15.33
N GLU A 121 18.89 7.68 14.71
CA GLU A 121 19.22 9.03 14.28
C GLU A 121 19.85 9.05 12.87
N GLY A 122 19.79 10.19 12.22
CA GLY A 122 20.40 10.38 10.89
C GLY A 122 19.76 9.49 9.84
N ASP A 123 20.58 8.84 9.02
CA ASP A 123 20.08 7.99 7.92
C ASP A 123 19.44 6.66 8.41
N ASP A 124 19.69 6.29 9.66
CA ASP A 124 19.13 5.05 10.23
C ASP A 124 17.61 5.12 10.43
N VAL A 125 17.01 6.34 10.45
CA VAL A 125 15.55 6.53 10.56
C VAL A 125 14.80 6.22 9.27
N LEU A 126 15.48 6.07 8.14
CA LEU A 126 14.86 6.02 6.81
C LEU A 126 13.97 4.79 6.59
N ASN A 127 14.21 3.71 7.34
CA ASN A 127 13.39 2.49 7.29
C ASN A 127 12.17 2.51 8.22
N ASN A 128 11.96 3.57 9.01
CA ASN A 128 10.74 3.72 9.78
C ASN A 128 9.61 4.27 8.89
N PRO A 129 8.33 3.99 9.18
CA PRO A 129 7.25 4.54 8.40
C PRO A 129 7.20 6.07 8.50
N VAL A 130 6.92 6.71 7.38
CA VAL A 130 6.58 8.13 7.40
C VAL A 130 5.35 8.35 8.26
N ASN A 131 5.37 9.42 9.02
CA ASN A 131 4.23 9.82 9.85
C ASN A 131 4.06 11.34 9.84
N TYR A 132 3.00 11.82 10.47
CA TYR A 132 2.63 13.23 10.44
C TYR A 132 2.23 13.70 9.03
N VAL A 133 1.66 12.80 8.25
CA VAL A 133 1.11 13.03 6.91
C VAL A 133 -0.41 12.99 6.94
N SER A 134 -1.04 13.92 6.22
CA SER A 134 -2.48 13.96 6.00
C SER A 134 -2.89 13.10 4.81
N TRP A 135 -4.19 12.88 4.65
CA TRP A 135 -4.73 12.26 3.45
C TRP A 135 -4.36 13.06 2.19
N TYR A 136 -4.35 14.40 2.28
CA TYR A 136 -3.94 15.26 1.16
C TYR A 136 -2.46 15.07 0.78
N ASP A 137 -1.56 14.95 1.78
CA ASP A 137 -0.14 14.67 1.53
C ASP A 137 0.03 13.35 0.78
N ALA A 138 -0.77 12.32 1.14
CA ALA A 138 -0.73 11.01 0.49
C ALA A 138 -1.17 11.07 -0.99
N LEU A 139 -2.16 11.90 -1.36
CA LEU A 139 -2.54 12.10 -2.77
C LEU A 139 -1.39 12.71 -3.58
N VAL A 140 -0.73 13.73 -3.03
CA VAL A 140 0.43 14.36 -3.69
C VAL A 140 1.54 13.34 -3.89
N TYR A 141 1.86 12.56 -2.85
CA TYR A 141 2.87 11.51 -2.92
C TYR A 141 2.56 10.50 -4.03
N CYS A 142 1.34 9.95 -4.04
CA CYS A 142 0.94 8.94 -5.03
C CYS A 142 1.07 9.44 -6.48
N ASN A 143 0.61 10.67 -6.76
CA ASN A 143 0.73 11.22 -8.10
C ASN A 143 2.17 11.54 -8.48
N LYS A 144 2.97 12.12 -7.57
CA LYS A 144 4.39 12.38 -7.82
C LYS A 144 5.17 11.10 -8.08
N LEU A 145 4.96 10.05 -7.26
CA LEU A 145 5.59 8.75 -7.46
C LEU A 145 5.18 8.15 -8.83
N SER A 146 3.90 8.23 -9.18
CA SER A 146 3.42 7.77 -10.48
C SER A 146 4.12 8.47 -11.64
N MET A 147 4.24 9.80 -11.56
CA MET A 147 4.92 10.60 -12.59
C MET A 147 6.42 10.27 -12.67
N GLN A 148 7.11 10.07 -11.54
CA GLN A 148 8.52 9.68 -11.51
C GLN A 148 8.76 8.32 -12.18
N GLU A 149 7.81 7.40 -12.07
CA GLU A 149 7.88 6.08 -12.69
C GLU A 149 7.24 6.01 -14.09
N ASN A 150 6.85 7.15 -14.67
CA ASN A 150 6.18 7.26 -15.96
C ASN A 150 4.86 6.48 -16.04
N LEU A 151 4.14 6.41 -14.93
CA LEU A 151 2.80 5.87 -14.84
C LEU A 151 1.76 7.00 -14.94
N THR A 152 0.51 6.66 -15.26
CA THR A 152 -0.60 7.59 -15.30
C THR A 152 -1.09 7.88 -13.89
N PRO A 153 -0.98 9.13 -13.36
CA PRO A 153 -1.47 9.46 -12.03
C PRO A 153 -2.96 9.20 -11.87
N CYS A 154 -3.37 8.72 -10.68
CA CYS A 154 -4.76 8.36 -10.41
C CYS A 154 -5.62 9.54 -9.94
N TYR A 155 -5.03 10.50 -9.23
CA TYR A 155 -5.82 11.57 -8.60
C TYR A 155 -5.90 12.83 -9.46
N SER A 156 -7.07 13.48 -9.40
CA SER A 156 -7.26 14.81 -9.99
C SER A 156 -7.89 15.75 -8.98
N ILE A 157 -7.32 16.97 -8.88
CA ILE A 157 -7.86 18.08 -8.09
C ILE A 157 -8.04 19.26 -9.05
N ASP A 158 -9.24 19.84 -9.06
CA ASP A 158 -9.62 20.96 -9.95
C ASP A 158 -9.31 20.68 -11.44
N GLY A 159 -9.41 19.41 -11.85
CA GLY A 159 -9.22 18.95 -13.23
C GLY A 159 -7.76 18.71 -13.64
N SER A 160 -6.77 18.94 -12.77
CA SER A 160 -5.37 18.59 -13.02
C SER A 160 -4.96 17.30 -12.28
N THR A 161 -4.12 16.48 -12.93
CA THR A 161 -3.45 15.33 -12.31
C THR A 161 -2.02 15.65 -11.88
N ASP A 162 -1.51 16.85 -12.20
CA ASP A 162 -0.20 17.31 -11.78
C ASP A 162 -0.30 17.97 -10.39
N PRO A 163 0.35 17.42 -9.35
CA PRO A 163 0.31 18.01 -8.02
C PRO A 163 0.89 19.43 -7.93
N ASP A 164 1.75 19.82 -8.85
CA ASP A 164 2.31 21.18 -8.87
C ASP A 164 1.25 22.25 -9.25
N ASP A 165 0.14 21.84 -9.90
CA ASP A 165 -1.01 22.70 -10.18
C ASP A 165 -1.99 22.83 -8.99
N TRP A 166 -1.89 21.93 -7.98
CA TRP A 166 -2.85 21.89 -6.86
C TRP A 166 -2.60 22.95 -5.80
N GLY A 167 -1.43 23.60 -5.83
CA GLY A 167 -0.97 24.56 -4.83
C GLY A 167 -0.45 23.88 -3.56
N GLU A 168 -0.34 24.66 -2.48
CA GLU A 168 0.16 24.15 -1.20
C GLU A 168 -0.85 23.17 -0.57
N VAL A 169 -0.33 22.08 0.04
CA VAL A 169 -1.16 21.09 0.74
C VAL A 169 -1.84 21.75 1.95
N PRO A 170 -3.18 21.75 2.03
CA PRO A 170 -3.89 22.44 3.09
C PRO A 170 -3.61 21.87 4.48
N THR A 171 -3.54 22.77 5.46
CA THR A 171 -3.44 22.41 6.89
C THR A 171 -4.78 22.44 7.62
N SER A 172 -5.85 22.76 6.91
CA SER A 172 -7.22 22.74 7.39
C SER A 172 -8.13 22.14 6.31
N SER A 173 -9.37 21.78 6.66
CA SER A 173 -10.33 21.22 5.71
C SER A 173 -10.53 22.16 4.52
N ASN A 174 -10.40 21.61 3.31
CA ASN A 174 -10.46 22.36 2.05
C ASN A 174 -11.43 21.69 1.07
N THR A 175 -12.43 22.42 0.62
CA THR A 175 -13.52 21.88 -0.22
C THR A 175 -13.03 21.41 -1.59
N THR A 176 -12.05 22.08 -2.20
CA THR A 176 -11.46 21.67 -3.48
C THR A 176 -10.70 20.37 -3.34
N TRP A 177 -9.88 20.26 -2.31
CA TRP A 177 -9.12 19.04 -2.03
C TRP A 177 -10.01 17.87 -1.56
N ASN A 178 -11.08 18.16 -0.83
CA ASN A 178 -12.08 17.16 -0.46
C ASN A 178 -12.84 16.58 -1.66
N ALA A 179 -12.94 17.36 -2.75
CA ALA A 179 -13.58 16.98 -4.00
C ALA A 179 -12.61 16.30 -4.98
N ALA A 180 -11.41 15.91 -4.55
CA ALA A 180 -10.49 15.12 -5.36
C ALA A 180 -11.18 13.88 -5.93
N THR A 181 -10.87 13.54 -7.18
CA THR A 181 -11.36 12.33 -7.85
C THR A 181 -10.23 11.34 -8.05
N CYS A 182 -10.57 10.04 -8.16
CA CYS A 182 -9.65 8.97 -8.45
C CYS A 182 -10.07 8.25 -9.72
N ASP A 183 -9.17 8.12 -10.69
CA ASP A 183 -9.31 7.22 -11.82
C ASP A 183 -8.75 5.86 -11.43
N PHE A 184 -9.62 4.90 -11.12
CA PHE A 184 -9.25 3.54 -10.74
C PHE A 184 -8.75 2.69 -11.93
N GLU A 185 -8.93 3.15 -13.18
CA GLU A 185 -8.39 2.49 -14.37
C GLU A 185 -6.97 2.97 -14.72
N ALA A 186 -6.51 4.07 -14.12
CA ALA A 186 -5.13 4.54 -14.25
C ALA A 186 -4.16 3.55 -13.62
N ASN A 187 -2.96 3.39 -14.23
CA ASN A 187 -1.96 2.42 -13.76
C ASN A 187 -0.99 2.98 -12.71
N GLY A 188 -1.24 4.18 -12.22
CA GLY A 188 -0.43 4.84 -11.19
C GLY A 188 -0.72 4.35 -9.78
N TYR A 189 0.07 4.87 -8.84
CA TYR A 189 -0.09 4.59 -7.42
C TYR A 189 -1.26 5.37 -6.83
N ARG A 190 -1.90 4.76 -5.86
CA ARG A 190 -2.99 5.33 -5.09
C ARG A 190 -3.08 4.73 -3.68
N LEU A 191 -3.84 5.34 -2.80
CA LEU A 191 -4.27 4.72 -1.57
C LEU A 191 -5.18 3.52 -1.88
N PRO A 192 -5.15 2.46 -1.08
CA PRO A 192 -6.17 1.41 -1.18
C PRO A 192 -7.55 2.00 -0.86
N THR A 193 -8.60 1.46 -1.47
CA THR A 193 -9.94 1.61 -0.89
C THR A 193 -10.00 0.86 0.43
N GLU A 194 -10.97 1.18 1.28
CA GLU A 194 -11.12 0.48 2.56
C GLU A 194 -11.38 -1.02 2.37
N ALA A 195 -12.12 -1.38 1.33
CA ALA A 195 -12.38 -2.78 0.99
C ALA A 195 -11.11 -3.50 0.52
N GLU A 196 -10.31 -2.87 -0.32
CA GLU A 196 -9.00 -3.39 -0.71
C GLU A 196 -8.09 -3.53 0.52
N TRP A 197 -8.03 -2.52 1.38
CA TRP A 197 -7.20 -2.56 2.58
C TRP A 197 -7.56 -3.74 3.49
N GLU A 198 -8.86 -3.97 3.77
CA GLU A 198 -9.27 -5.09 4.61
C GLU A 198 -8.99 -6.45 3.94
N TRP A 199 -9.21 -6.58 2.62
CA TRP A 199 -8.82 -7.78 1.87
C TRP A 199 -7.33 -8.07 1.98
N LEU A 200 -6.50 -7.04 1.80
CA LEU A 200 -5.05 -7.12 1.92
C LEU A 200 -4.63 -7.51 3.34
N ALA A 201 -5.22 -6.89 4.36
CA ALA A 201 -4.93 -7.18 5.77
C ALA A 201 -5.32 -8.60 6.17
N ARG A 202 -6.42 -9.14 5.60
CA ARG A 202 -6.84 -10.53 5.83
C ARG A 202 -5.80 -11.55 5.37
N GLY A 203 -5.05 -11.25 4.31
CA GLY A 203 -3.99 -12.16 3.84
C GLY A 203 -4.48 -13.55 3.42
N GLY A 204 -5.78 -13.69 3.03
CA GLY A 204 -6.40 -14.97 2.74
C GLY A 204 -6.77 -15.81 3.97
N GLU A 205 -6.69 -15.25 5.18
CA GLU A 205 -6.84 -15.96 6.46
C GLU A 205 -7.92 -15.34 7.34
N ASN A 206 -8.33 -16.05 8.39
CA ASN A 206 -9.37 -15.60 9.33
C ASN A 206 -8.77 -15.33 10.72
N TYR A 207 -7.72 -14.52 10.77
CA TYR A 207 -7.12 -14.07 12.02
C TYR A 207 -7.73 -12.76 12.51
N THR A 208 -7.59 -12.53 13.80
CA THR A 208 -8.02 -11.30 14.49
C THR A 208 -7.16 -10.09 14.07
N TYR A 209 -5.85 -10.30 13.93
CA TYR A 209 -4.86 -9.35 13.44
C TYR A 209 -4.30 -9.83 12.10
N ALA A 210 -3.61 -9.00 11.37
CA ALA A 210 -3.11 -9.35 10.05
C ALA A 210 -1.98 -10.40 10.11
N GLY A 211 -2.34 -11.68 9.99
CA GLY A 211 -1.43 -12.82 9.99
C GLY A 211 -1.36 -13.62 11.31
N SER A 212 -2.04 -13.21 12.40
CA SER A 212 -2.06 -13.95 13.66
C SER A 212 -3.27 -13.61 14.54
N ASP A 213 -3.65 -14.52 15.45
CA ASP A 213 -4.54 -14.21 16.58
C ASP A 213 -3.79 -13.62 17.79
N ASN A 214 -2.46 -13.65 17.77
CA ASN A 214 -1.63 -13.02 18.78
C ASN A 214 -1.06 -11.71 18.25
N VAL A 215 -1.47 -10.57 18.83
CA VAL A 215 -1.06 -9.24 18.42
C VAL A 215 0.45 -9.03 18.44
N ASP A 216 1.16 -9.65 19.40
CA ASP A 216 2.61 -9.48 19.55
C ASP A 216 3.43 -10.08 18.40
N ASP A 217 2.86 -10.99 17.62
CA ASP A 217 3.55 -11.59 16.48
C ASP A 217 3.63 -10.61 15.29
N VAL A 218 2.61 -9.77 15.11
CA VAL A 218 2.36 -9.03 13.87
C VAL A 218 2.26 -7.51 14.03
N ALA A 219 2.14 -6.99 15.27
CA ALA A 219 1.89 -5.58 15.49
C ALA A 219 2.90 -4.90 16.40
N TRP A 220 3.23 -3.64 16.06
CA TRP A 220 3.82 -2.67 16.96
C TRP A 220 2.74 -1.74 17.51
N TYR A 221 2.47 -1.82 18.83
CA TYR A 221 1.40 -1.10 19.50
C TYR A 221 1.84 -0.67 20.91
N THR A 222 1.05 0.10 21.63
CA THR A 222 1.48 0.78 22.88
C THR A 222 2.15 -0.15 23.89
N SER A 223 1.67 -1.41 24.05
CA SER A 223 2.20 -2.32 25.07
C SER A 223 3.60 -2.84 24.75
N ASN A 224 4.02 -2.93 23.48
CA ASN A 224 5.35 -3.42 23.10
C ASN A 224 6.27 -2.32 22.58
N THR A 225 5.75 -1.14 22.25
CA THR A 225 6.56 0.05 21.92
C THR A 225 6.90 0.89 23.15
N ASN A 226 6.14 0.75 24.24
CA ASN A 226 6.23 1.59 25.44
C ASN A 226 6.09 3.09 25.11
N ASP A 227 5.24 3.43 24.15
CA ASP A 227 4.97 4.80 23.67
C ASP A 227 6.22 5.56 23.16
N LYS A 228 7.25 4.83 22.74
CA LYS A 228 8.54 5.43 22.32
C LYS A 228 8.61 5.84 20.85
N GLY A 229 7.57 5.54 20.05
CA GLY A 229 7.55 5.90 18.64
C GLY A 229 7.45 4.68 17.71
N THR A 230 7.62 4.94 16.41
CA THR A 230 7.56 3.91 15.37
C THR A 230 8.72 2.92 15.44
N ARG A 231 8.56 1.80 14.75
CA ARG A 231 9.63 0.81 14.51
C ARG A 231 9.95 0.76 13.02
N GLU A 232 11.15 0.27 12.70
CA GLU A 232 11.48 -0.06 11.32
C GLU A 232 10.41 -0.99 10.75
N VAL A 233 10.00 -0.74 9.50
CA VAL A 233 9.03 -1.60 8.81
C VAL A 233 9.56 -3.02 8.65
N LYS A 234 8.66 -4.01 8.49
CA LYS A 234 9.00 -5.42 8.23
C LYS A 234 9.77 -6.10 9.36
N THR A 235 9.66 -5.61 10.59
CA THR A 235 10.33 -6.21 11.75
C THR A 235 9.41 -7.13 12.57
N LYS A 236 8.13 -7.23 12.21
CA LYS A 236 7.16 -8.24 12.67
C LYS A 236 6.88 -9.26 11.56
N ALA A 237 6.09 -10.29 11.86
CA ALA A 237 5.71 -11.27 10.84
C ALA A 237 4.72 -10.68 9.82
N PRO A 238 4.85 -11.04 8.53
CA PRO A 238 3.86 -10.65 7.52
C PRO A 238 2.60 -11.52 7.61
N ASN A 239 1.52 -11.09 6.95
CA ASN A 239 0.35 -11.92 6.73
C ASN A 239 0.54 -12.91 5.56
N GLY A 240 -0.50 -13.70 5.23
CA GLY A 240 -0.45 -14.73 4.19
C GLY A 240 -0.20 -14.21 2.77
N TYR A 241 -0.35 -12.90 2.52
CA TYR A 241 0.01 -12.27 1.24
C TYR A 241 1.43 -11.67 1.23
N GLY A 242 2.18 -11.80 2.33
CA GLY A 242 3.52 -11.22 2.45
C GLY A 242 3.53 -9.74 2.78
N LEU A 243 2.41 -9.19 3.29
CA LEU A 243 2.27 -7.79 3.69
C LEU A 243 2.59 -7.62 5.17
N TYR A 244 3.48 -6.69 5.47
CA TYR A 244 3.93 -6.37 6.82
C TYR A 244 3.18 -5.16 7.38
N ASP A 245 3.14 -5.05 8.70
CA ASP A 245 2.66 -3.90 9.45
C ASP A 245 1.21 -3.50 9.13
N MET A 246 0.40 -4.42 8.54
CA MET A 246 -1.04 -4.24 8.37
C MET A 246 -1.80 -4.18 9.71
N SER A 247 -1.11 -4.48 10.82
CA SER A 247 -1.55 -4.29 12.20
C SER A 247 -0.45 -3.57 12.97
N GLY A 248 -0.74 -2.39 13.52
CA GLY A 248 0.18 -1.58 14.33
C GLY A 248 1.05 -0.61 13.54
N ASN A 249 2.15 -0.18 14.10
CA ASN A 249 3.13 0.79 13.65
C ASN A 249 2.53 2.17 13.35
N VAL A 250 1.92 2.42 12.18
CA VAL A 250 1.13 3.64 11.92
C VAL A 250 -0.25 3.30 11.38
N TYR A 251 -1.24 4.12 11.69
CA TYR A 251 -2.51 4.08 10.98
C TYR A 251 -2.32 4.42 9.51
N GLU A 252 -3.04 3.75 8.64
CA GLU A 252 -2.94 3.90 7.20
C GLU A 252 -4.18 4.55 6.62
N TRP A 253 -4.01 5.71 5.96
CA TRP A 253 -5.08 6.35 5.22
C TRP A 253 -5.59 5.46 4.10
N CYS A 254 -6.93 5.38 3.97
CA CYS A 254 -7.63 4.81 2.83
C CYS A 254 -8.27 5.92 1.98
N TRP A 255 -8.63 5.56 0.74
CA TRP A 255 -9.32 6.50 -0.16
C TRP A 255 -10.69 6.92 0.33
N ASP A 256 -11.44 6.02 0.94
CA ASP A 256 -12.87 6.11 1.18
C ASP A 256 -13.26 7.25 2.12
N LEU A 257 -14.41 7.88 1.84
CA LEU A 257 -15.16 8.63 2.83
C LEU A 257 -15.82 7.65 3.81
N TYR A 258 -15.78 8.00 5.09
CA TYR A 258 -16.40 7.16 6.12
C TYR A 258 -17.91 7.34 6.13
N ASP A 259 -18.63 6.22 6.09
CA ASP A 259 -20.06 6.10 6.38
C ASP A 259 -20.37 4.67 6.90
N SER A 260 -21.60 4.49 7.35
CA SER A 260 -22.14 3.16 7.65
C SER A 260 -22.25 2.32 6.38
N ILE A 261 -21.75 1.09 6.43
CA ILE A 261 -21.76 0.19 5.28
C ILE A 261 -22.97 -0.72 5.35
N SER A 262 -23.64 -0.87 4.19
CA SER A 262 -24.75 -1.79 3.94
C SER A 262 -24.45 -2.64 2.69
N ASP A 263 -25.34 -3.55 2.37
CA ASP A 263 -25.28 -4.40 1.17
C ASP A 263 -25.30 -3.59 -0.16
N SER A 264 -25.81 -2.35 -0.11
CA SER A 264 -25.90 -1.45 -1.26
C SER A 264 -24.82 -0.37 -1.30
N SER A 265 -23.88 -0.35 -0.34
CA SER A 265 -22.78 0.62 -0.33
C SER A 265 -21.83 0.41 -1.50
N ALA A 266 -21.39 1.51 -2.14
CA ALA A 266 -20.42 1.48 -3.23
C ALA A 266 -19.07 0.87 -2.81
N ALA A 267 -18.31 0.36 -3.77
CA ALA A 267 -17.02 -0.28 -3.51
C ALA A 267 -15.93 0.72 -3.07
N ASP A 268 -16.03 1.95 -3.55
CA ASP A 268 -15.11 3.07 -3.34
C ASP A 268 -15.53 4.02 -2.21
N GLY A 269 -16.43 3.56 -1.34
CA GLY A 269 -16.89 4.28 -0.16
C GLY A 269 -18.16 5.11 -0.38
N ALA A 270 -18.44 5.99 0.57
CA ALA A 270 -19.61 6.86 0.54
C ALA A 270 -19.47 7.95 -0.53
N ALA A 271 -20.60 8.28 -1.19
CA ALA A 271 -20.64 9.35 -2.20
C ALA A 271 -20.50 10.77 -1.61
N SER A 272 -20.66 10.93 -0.29
CA SER A 272 -20.55 12.21 0.41
C SER A 272 -20.12 12.00 1.85
N GLY A 273 -19.42 12.97 2.39
CA GLY A 273 -18.90 12.96 3.74
C GLY A 273 -17.81 14.01 3.91
N SER A 274 -17.25 14.10 5.11
CA SER A 274 -16.11 14.98 5.40
C SER A 274 -14.89 14.24 5.91
N ASN A 275 -15.07 13.03 6.46
CA ASN A 275 -14.01 12.27 7.09
C ASN A 275 -13.53 11.15 6.15
N ARG A 276 -12.22 10.92 6.16
CA ARG A 276 -11.57 9.82 5.45
C ARG A 276 -11.30 8.67 6.40
N VAL A 277 -11.38 7.45 5.87
CA VAL A 277 -11.10 6.23 6.60
C VAL A 277 -9.59 6.07 6.80
N PHE A 278 -9.20 5.52 7.96
CA PHE A 278 -7.88 4.96 8.21
C PHE A 278 -7.97 3.67 9.03
N ARG A 279 -6.99 2.81 8.89
CA ARG A 279 -7.02 1.42 9.36
C ARG A 279 -5.70 1.02 10.02
N GLY A 280 -5.66 -0.17 10.64
CA GLY A 280 -4.45 -0.87 11.05
C GLY A 280 -3.99 -0.65 12.48
N GLY A 281 -4.36 0.42 13.13
CA GLY A 281 -3.82 0.76 14.47
C GLY A 281 -2.45 1.42 14.39
N SER A 282 -1.82 1.69 15.53
CA SER A 282 -0.48 2.28 15.54
C SER A 282 0.30 2.04 16.82
N TRP A 283 1.58 2.39 16.80
CA TRP A 283 2.53 2.28 17.90
C TRP A 283 2.05 2.90 19.23
N PHE A 284 1.14 3.86 19.20
CA PHE A 284 0.66 4.63 20.36
C PHE A 284 -0.72 4.18 20.87
N TYR A 285 -1.40 3.25 20.18
CA TYR A 285 -2.74 2.82 20.53
C TYR A 285 -2.76 1.38 21.04
N LEU A 286 -3.87 1.00 21.72
CA LEU A 286 -4.08 -0.32 22.28
C LEU A 286 -4.29 -1.38 21.18
N ASP A 287 -4.11 -2.64 21.53
CA ASP A 287 -4.25 -3.81 20.67
C ASP A 287 -5.58 -3.86 19.89
N PHE A 288 -6.70 -3.45 20.52
CA PHE A 288 -8.00 -3.42 19.84
C PHE A 288 -8.00 -2.55 18.58
N SER A 289 -7.14 -1.54 18.51
CA SER A 289 -7.01 -0.68 17.34
C SER A 289 -6.31 -1.36 16.16
N CYS A 290 -5.56 -2.43 16.43
CA CYS A 290 -4.83 -3.22 15.46
C CYS A 290 -5.66 -4.36 14.83
N LEU A 291 -6.92 -4.51 15.25
CA LEU A 291 -7.83 -5.51 14.69
C LEU A 291 -8.06 -5.26 13.18
N VAL A 292 -8.00 -6.31 12.37
CA VAL A 292 -8.23 -6.22 10.91
C VAL A 292 -9.59 -5.58 10.59
N ALA A 293 -10.62 -5.85 11.38
CA ALA A 293 -11.98 -5.39 11.11
C ALA A 293 -12.28 -3.96 11.59
N ILE A 294 -11.48 -3.41 12.51
CA ILE A 294 -11.81 -2.12 13.14
C ILE A 294 -11.62 -0.95 12.17
N ARG A 295 -12.55 -0.03 12.19
CA ARG A 295 -12.61 1.14 11.31
C ARG A 295 -12.44 2.41 12.09
N PHE A 296 -11.62 3.34 11.57
CA PHE A 296 -11.47 4.68 12.12
C PHE A 296 -11.62 5.72 11.04
N TYR A 297 -11.90 6.96 11.44
CA TYR A 297 -12.06 8.07 10.50
C TYR A 297 -11.72 9.41 11.14
N TYR A 298 -11.24 10.34 10.33
CA TYR A 298 -11.01 11.72 10.75
C TYR A 298 -11.00 12.67 9.55
N ASP A 299 -10.87 13.98 9.85
CA ASP A 299 -10.72 15.00 8.83
C ASP A 299 -9.48 14.75 7.96
N PRO A 300 -9.57 14.87 6.62
CA PRO A 300 -8.48 14.55 5.69
C PRO A 300 -7.22 15.42 5.85
N ASN A 301 -7.30 16.55 6.53
CA ASN A 301 -6.16 17.43 6.83
C ASN A 301 -5.42 17.05 8.13
N LEU A 302 -5.91 16.06 8.88
CA LEU A 302 -5.26 15.66 10.13
C LEU A 302 -3.87 15.11 9.86
N ARG A 303 -2.91 15.60 10.65
CA ARG A 303 -1.54 15.07 10.74
C ARG A 303 -1.27 14.66 12.18
N SER A 304 -0.76 13.47 12.39
CA SER A 304 -0.38 12.95 13.70
C SER A 304 0.85 12.05 13.57
N SER A 305 1.63 11.98 14.62
CA SER A 305 2.78 11.06 14.76
C SER A 305 2.41 9.57 14.63
N SER A 306 1.12 9.26 14.57
CA SER A 306 0.58 7.91 14.45
C SER A 306 -0.05 7.62 13.09
N TYR A 307 -0.03 8.55 12.13
CA TYR A 307 -0.70 8.40 10.83
C TYR A 307 0.31 8.45 9.68
N GLY A 308 0.26 7.42 8.87
CA GLY A 308 0.99 7.21 7.63
C GLY A 308 0.08 6.62 6.57
N PHE A 309 0.62 5.86 5.64
CA PHE A 309 -0.13 5.19 4.57
C PHE A 309 0.73 4.15 3.85
N ARG A 310 0.08 3.28 3.08
CA ARG A 310 0.71 2.44 2.06
C ARG A 310 0.12 2.72 0.71
N VAL A 311 0.79 2.30 -0.36
CA VAL A 311 0.33 2.49 -1.73
C VAL A 311 0.02 1.17 -2.42
N VAL A 312 -0.95 1.25 -3.32
CA VAL A 312 -1.33 0.18 -4.24
C VAL A 312 -1.39 0.74 -5.66
N ARG A 313 -1.31 -0.14 -6.64
CA ARG A 313 -1.69 0.18 -8.03
C ARG A 313 -2.28 -1.05 -8.71
N PRO A 314 -3.11 -0.90 -9.75
CA PRO A 314 -3.57 -2.04 -10.51
C PRO A 314 -2.40 -2.83 -11.09
N SER A 315 -2.48 -4.17 -11.09
CA SER A 315 -1.58 -4.96 -11.91
C SER A 315 -1.95 -4.70 -13.36
N SER A 316 -0.99 -4.28 -14.18
CA SER A 316 -1.22 -4.02 -15.61
C SER A 316 -1.89 -5.23 -16.24
N LYS A 317 -3.02 -4.99 -16.91
CA LYS A 317 -3.64 -5.98 -17.79
C LYS A 317 -2.79 -6.17 -19.03
#